data_a7b418aeda3278adec6c78af3c9a0202
#
_entry.id   a7b418aeda3278adec6c78af3c9a0202
#
_cell.length_a   1.000
_cell.length_b   1.000
_cell.length_c   1.000
_cell.angle_alpha   90.00
_cell.angle_beta   90.00
_cell.angle_gamma   90.00
#
_symmetry.space_group_name_H-M   'P 1'
#
loop_
_entity.id
_entity.type
_entity.pdbx_description
1 polymer ?
#
loop_
_entity_poly.entity_id
_entity_poly.type
_entity_poly.pdbx_seq_one_letter_code
_entity_poly.pdbx_strand_id
1 'polypeptide(L)'
;MLAGKPHPDGVAEAARERVKRRLGEPFGLSQFGVNRLELAPGCHSAPPHAHSHEDEFVTVLEGEVWLVTGGEERCLRPGDCAGFPAGSGRAHHLENRTGAPAVLLEVGSRLPDRDEVDYPGQDLAIRQQPDGRRLYVRADGTVRDEPV
;
A
#
# COMPACT_ATOMS: atom_id res chain seq x y z
N MET A 1 7.61 -7.64 18.50
CA MET A 1 8.02 -7.30 17.13
C MET A 1 7.23 -8.20 16.19
N LEU A 2 6.10 -7.72 15.66
CA LEU A 2 5.28 -8.50 14.71
C LEU A 2 5.79 -8.15 13.31
N ALA A 3 6.49 -9.09 12.68
CA ALA A 3 6.87 -8.99 11.29
C ALA A 3 5.60 -8.95 10.42
N GLY A 4 5.49 -7.97 9.55
CA GLY A 4 4.44 -7.93 8.55
C GLY A 4 4.49 -9.19 7.70
N LYS A 5 3.31 -9.68 7.26
CA LYS A 5 3.24 -10.83 6.36
C LYS A 5 4.01 -10.52 5.08
N PRO A 6 4.81 -11.44 4.55
CA PRO A 6 5.54 -11.23 3.31
C PRO A 6 4.58 -10.99 2.14
N HIS A 7 4.93 -10.07 1.27
CA HIS A 7 4.28 -9.87 -0.03
C HIS A 7 4.75 -10.96 -1.03
N PRO A 8 3.93 -11.31 -2.04
CA PRO A 8 4.33 -12.29 -3.05
C PRO A 8 5.64 -11.92 -3.77
N ASP A 9 6.43 -12.92 -4.09
CA ASP A 9 7.71 -12.73 -4.78
C ASP A 9 7.55 -12.01 -6.13
N GLY A 10 8.43 -11.04 -6.38
CA GLY A 10 8.43 -10.18 -7.57
C GLY A 10 7.94 -8.75 -7.33
N VAL A 11 7.10 -8.53 -6.31
CA VAL A 11 6.62 -7.21 -5.87
C VAL A 11 7.54 -6.63 -4.79
N ALA A 12 8.44 -7.46 -4.27
CA ALA A 12 9.11 -7.27 -3.00
C ALA A 12 10.45 -6.53 -3.06
N GLU A 13 11.09 -6.38 -4.24
CA GLU A 13 12.48 -5.90 -4.24
C GLU A 13 12.59 -4.41 -3.89
N ALA A 14 11.74 -3.56 -4.45
CA ALA A 14 11.71 -2.13 -4.14
C ALA A 14 11.06 -1.80 -2.77
N ALA A 15 10.36 -2.77 -2.16
CA ALA A 15 9.73 -2.61 -0.85
C ALA A 15 10.49 -3.28 0.32
N ARG A 16 11.65 -3.89 0.05
CA ARG A 16 12.40 -4.71 1.04
C ARG A 16 12.91 -3.95 2.25
N GLU A 17 13.13 -2.66 2.14
CA GLU A 17 13.66 -1.82 3.23
C GLU A 17 12.63 -0.82 3.74
N ARG A 18 11.35 -1.16 3.68
CA ARG A 18 10.29 -0.42 4.34
C ARG A 18 9.97 -1.02 5.71
N VAL A 19 9.81 -0.17 6.69
CA VAL A 19 9.36 -0.58 8.02
C VAL A 19 7.95 -0.03 8.25
N LYS A 20 6.96 -0.91 8.36
CA LYS A 20 5.57 -0.55 8.66
C LYS A 20 5.23 -0.92 10.10
N ARG A 21 4.84 0.07 10.90
CA ARG A 21 4.36 -0.11 12.28
C ARG A 21 2.88 0.21 12.34
N ARG A 22 2.07 -0.76 12.73
CA ARG A 22 0.63 -0.63 12.87
C ARG A 22 0.28 0.02 14.20
N LEU A 23 0.02 1.32 14.18
CA LEU A 23 -0.20 2.12 15.39
C LEU A 23 -1.58 1.92 15.99
N GLY A 24 -2.58 1.57 15.18
CA GLY A 24 -3.97 1.40 15.64
C GLY A 24 -4.23 0.06 16.34
N GLU A 25 -3.46 -0.97 16.05
CA GLU A 25 -3.70 -2.33 16.59
C GLU A 25 -3.62 -2.41 18.12
N PRO A 26 -2.65 -1.77 18.81
CA PRO A 26 -2.59 -1.79 20.27
C PRO A 26 -3.82 -1.19 20.97
N PHE A 27 -4.59 -0.37 20.25
CA PHE A 27 -5.82 0.28 20.75
C PHE A 27 -7.09 -0.45 20.33
N GLY A 28 -6.99 -1.56 19.58
CA GLY A 28 -8.14 -2.32 19.09
C GLY A 28 -8.95 -1.60 18.00
N LEU A 29 -8.33 -0.67 17.24
CA LEU A 29 -9.01 0.01 16.14
C LEU A 29 -9.27 -0.97 15.00
N SER A 30 -10.54 -1.10 14.60
CA SER A 30 -10.97 -2.08 13.59
C SER A 30 -11.56 -1.46 12.32
N GLN A 31 -12.09 -0.22 12.38
CA GLN A 31 -12.74 0.41 11.24
C GLN A 31 -11.77 1.09 10.28
N PHE A 32 -10.60 1.44 10.77
CA PHE A 32 -9.52 2.01 9.96
C PHE A 32 -8.16 1.58 10.49
N GLY A 33 -7.17 1.60 9.63
CA GLY A 33 -5.78 1.37 9.97
C GLY A 33 -5.03 2.69 10.12
N VAL A 34 -4.15 2.78 11.12
CA VAL A 34 -3.17 3.86 11.25
C VAL A 34 -1.80 3.23 11.30
N ASN A 35 -0.94 3.59 10.37
CA ASN A 35 0.38 3.01 10.24
C ASN A 35 1.44 4.10 10.12
N ARG A 36 2.55 3.94 10.83
CA ARG A 36 3.79 4.67 10.55
C ARG A 36 4.60 3.85 9.56
N LEU A 37 4.95 4.45 8.45
CA LEU A 37 5.76 3.85 7.41
C LEU A 37 7.09 4.58 7.33
N GLU A 38 8.18 3.84 7.34
CA GLU A 38 9.53 4.35 7.10
C GLU A 38 10.07 3.75 5.81
N LEU A 39 10.50 4.61 4.90
CA LEU A 39 11.06 4.25 3.61
C LEU A 39 12.54 4.59 3.58
N ALA A 40 13.39 3.59 3.45
CA ALA A 40 14.81 3.81 3.18
C ALA A 40 15.02 4.48 1.81
N PRO A 41 16.21 5.05 1.55
CA PRO A 41 16.58 5.56 0.23
C PRO A 41 16.34 4.54 -0.89
N GLY A 42 15.68 4.95 -1.98
CA GLY A 42 15.36 4.11 -3.13
C GLY A 42 14.17 3.18 -2.94
N CYS A 43 13.50 3.18 -1.78
CA CYS A 43 12.38 2.29 -1.51
C CYS A 43 11.03 2.88 -1.91
N HIS A 44 10.09 1.98 -2.19
CA HIS A 44 8.69 2.28 -2.49
C HIS A 44 7.77 1.90 -1.32
N SER A 45 6.67 2.64 -1.15
CA SER A 45 5.65 2.31 -0.13
C SER A 45 4.97 0.98 -0.42
N ALA A 46 4.70 0.73 -1.67
CA ALA A 46 4.07 -0.47 -2.22
C ALA A 46 4.31 -0.48 -3.75
N PRO A 47 3.99 -1.57 -4.45
CA PRO A 47 3.78 -1.48 -5.89
C PRO A 47 2.62 -0.55 -6.22
N PRO A 48 2.55 0.01 -7.44
CA PRO A 48 1.37 0.73 -7.89
C PRO A 48 0.11 -0.10 -7.67
N HIS A 49 -0.86 0.45 -6.93
CA HIS A 49 -2.09 -0.28 -6.60
C HIS A 49 -3.28 0.66 -6.44
N ALA A 50 -4.48 0.10 -6.60
CA ALA A 50 -5.74 0.78 -6.39
C ALA A 50 -6.71 -0.13 -5.63
N HIS A 51 -7.40 0.42 -4.63
CA HIS A 51 -8.41 -0.25 -3.83
C HIS A 51 -9.81 -0.04 -4.38
N SER A 52 -10.64 -1.09 -4.34
CA SER A 52 -12.02 -1.01 -4.79
C SER A 52 -12.95 -0.36 -3.75
N HIS A 53 -12.72 -0.59 -2.46
CA HIS A 53 -13.62 -0.18 -1.37
C HIS A 53 -12.92 0.51 -0.20
N GLU A 54 -11.61 0.45 -0.08
CA GLU A 54 -10.87 1.10 1.00
C GLU A 54 -10.31 2.46 0.55
N ASP A 55 -10.65 3.52 1.29
CA ASP A 55 -10.00 4.83 1.15
C ASP A 55 -8.63 4.79 1.81
N GLU A 56 -7.68 5.49 1.23
CA GLU A 56 -6.36 5.69 1.81
C GLU A 56 -6.01 7.17 1.90
N PHE A 57 -5.28 7.52 2.94
CA PHE A 57 -4.72 8.84 3.17
C PHE A 57 -3.28 8.71 3.64
N VAL A 58 -2.42 9.61 3.19
CA VAL A 58 -1.03 9.67 3.64
C VAL A 58 -0.63 11.11 3.92
N THR A 59 0.19 11.31 4.96
CA THR A 59 0.88 12.58 5.20
C THR A 59 2.35 12.31 5.48
N VAL A 60 3.22 13.21 5.00
CA VAL A 60 4.66 13.14 5.23
C VAL A 60 4.97 13.74 6.59
N LEU A 61 5.66 12.98 7.44
CA LEU A 61 6.13 13.44 8.75
C LEU A 61 7.59 13.94 8.69
N GLU A 62 8.44 13.18 7.98
CA GLU A 62 9.87 13.49 7.86
C GLU A 62 10.37 13.09 6.46
N GLY A 63 11.37 13.81 5.96
CA GLY A 63 11.98 13.51 4.67
C GLY A 63 11.13 14.00 3.49
N GLU A 64 11.36 13.42 2.33
CA GLU A 64 10.70 13.77 1.08
C GLU A 64 10.36 12.50 0.31
N VAL A 65 9.19 12.44 -0.29
CA VAL A 65 8.76 11.33 -1.16
C VAL A 65 8.11 11.83 -2.44
N TRP A 66 8.15 11.01 -3.46
CA TRP A 66 7.46 11.24 -4.71
C TRP A 66 6.19 10.40 -4.76
N LEU A 67 5.06 11.06 -4.84
CA LEU A 67 3.78 10.42 -5.18
C LEU A 67 3.72 10.21 -6.69
N VAL A 68 3.50 8.95 -7.08
CA VAL A 68 3.27 8.57 -8.47
C VAL A 68 1.83 8.04 -8.57
N THR A 69 1.00 8.68 -9.40
CA THR A 69 -0.39 8.29 -9.57
C THR A 69 -0.94 8.70 -10.94
N GLY A 70 -1.56 7.76 -11.68
CA GLY A 70 -2.22 8.04 -12.95
C GLY A 70 -1.31 8.67 -14.02
N GLY A 71 -0.01 8.41 -13.97
CA GLY A 71 0.99 8.99 -14.89
C GLY A 71 1.49 10.39 -14.46
N GLU A 72 1.02 10.91 -13.34
CA GLU A 72 1.49 12.15 -12.74
C GLU A 72 2.44 11.88 -11.58
N GLU A 73 3.41 12.76 -11.41
CA GLU A 73 4.37 12.69 -10.30
C GLU A 73 4.37 13.99 -9.51
N ARG A 74 4.40 13.89 -8.20
CA ARG A 74 4.46 15.04 -7.30
C ARG A 74 5.37 14.77 -6.11
N CYS A 75 6.28 15.69 -5.84
CA CYS A 75 7.09 15.68 -4.63
C CYS A 75 6.26 16.14 -3.43
N LEU A 76 6.25 15.34 -2.36
CA LEU A 76 5.61 15.65 -1.08
C LEU A 76 6.69 15.82 0.00
N ARG A 77 6.52 16.84 0.83
CA ARG A 77 7.41 17.23 1.95
C ARG A 77 6.65 17.18 3.27
N PRO A 78 7.33 17.30 4.41
CA PRO A 78 6.69 17.30 5.72
C PRO A 78 5.53 18.31 5.80
N GLY A 79 4.35 17.81 6.21
CA GLY A 79 3.08 18.54 6.23
C GLY A 79 2.23 18.39 4.97
N ASP A 80 2.79 17.96 3.84
CA ASP A 80 2.00 17.62 2.65
C ASP A 80 1.23 16.32 2.87
N CYS A 81 0.09 16.20 2.19
CA CYS A 81 -0.74 15.02 2.25
C CYS A 81 -1.33 14.65 0.89
N ALA A 82 -1.79 13.42 0.78
CA ALA A 82 -2.55 12.91 -0.36
C ALA A 82 -3.64 11.96 0.10
N GLY A 83 -4.74 11.90 -0.65
CA GLY A 83 -5.85 10.98 -0.41
C GLY A 83 -6.20 10.19 -1.66
N PHE A 84 -6.58 8.94 -1.49
CA PHE A 84 -6.88 8.00 -2.55
C PHE A 84 -8.27 7.41 -2.29
N PRO A 85 -9.32 7.98 -2.94
CA PRO A 85 -10.68 7.46 -2.79
C PRO A 85 -10.82 6.05 -3.33
N ALA A 86 -11.55 5.23 -2.61
CA ALA A 86 -11.95 3.90 -3.04
C ALA A 86 -12.64 3.92 -4.40
N GLY A 87 -12.41 2.89 -5.21
CA GLY A 87 -13.05 2.72 -6.50
C GLY A 87 -12.65 3.71 -7.59
N SER A 88 -11.65 4.56 -7.33
CA SER A 88 -11.18 5.54 -8.33
C SER A 88 -10.48 4.89 -9.53
N GLY A 89 -9.98 3.67 -9.38
CA GLY A 89 -9.17 2.97 -10.38
C GLY A 89 -7.79 3.61 -10.64
N ARG A 90 -7.45 4.69 -9.93
CA ARG A 90 -6.17 5.38 -10.07
C ARG A 90 -5.14 4.73 -9.15
N ALA A 91 -4.31 3.89 -9.73
CA ALA A 91 -3.21 3.29 -8.99
C ALA A 91 -2.21 4.36 -8.53
N HIS A 92 -1.68 4.15 -7.33
CA HIS A 92 -0.71 5.04 -6.70
C HIS A 92 0.35 4.27 -5.93
N HIS A 93 1.47 4.91 -5.71
CA HIS A 93 2.52 4.52 -4.77
C HIS A 93 3.40 5.73 -4.42
N LEU A 94 4.24 5.57 -3.41
CA LEU A 94 5.19 6.58 -2.97
C LEU A 94 6.61 6.03 -3.10
N GLU A 95 7.53 6.88 -3.53
CA GLU A 95 8.93 6.54 -3.73
C GLU A 95 9.83 7.48 -2.92
N ASN A 96 10.76 6.93 -2.18
CA ASN A 96 11.84 7.73 -1.62
C ASN A 96 13.00 7.81 -2.61
N ARG A 97 13.08 8.88 -3.38
CA ARG A 97 14.15 9.14 -4.37
C ARG A 97 15.33 9.90 -3.77
N THR A 98 15.36 10.09 -2.44
CA THR A 98 16.40 10.85 -1.74
C THR A 98 17.48 9.93 -1.17
N GLY A 99 18.54 10.52 -0.63
CA GLY A 99 19.61 9.79 0.06
C GLY A 99 19.39 9.63 1.57
N ALA A 100 18.21 10.01 2.10
CA ALA A 100 17.87 9.90 3.52
C ALA A 100 16.52 9.19 3.72
N PRO A 101 16.26 8.56 4.87
CA PRO A 101 14.96 7.95 5.16
C PRO A 101 13.83 8.97 5.14
N ALA A 102 12.64 8.54 4.72
CA ALA A 102 11.40 9.31 4.82
C ALA A 102 10.41 8.61 5.75
N VAL A 103 9.62 9.37 6.49
CA VAL A 103 8.63 8.86 7.43
C VAL A 103 7.26 9.40 7.07
N LEU A 104 6.30 8.49 6.96
CA LEU A 104 4.92 8.77 6.58
C LEU A 104 3.96 8.26 7.66
N LEU A 105 2.81 8.90 7.75
CA LEU A 105 1.64 8.37 8.42
C LEU A 105 0.60 7.99 7.35
N GLU A 106 0.23 6.71 7.34
CA GLU A 106 -0.83 6.18 6.48
C GLU A 106 -2.08 5.93 7.32
N VAL A 107 -3.23 6.36 6.84
CA VAL A 107 -4.54 6.07 7.40
C VAL A 107 -5.43 5.52 6.29
N GLY A 108 -6.07 4.39 6.52
CA GLY A 108 -6.98 3.81 5.53
C GLY A 108 -8.14 3.10 6.19
N SER A 109 -9.29 3.09 5.53
CA SER A 109 -10.42 2.29 5.98
C SER A 109 -10.07 0.79 5.96
N ARG A 110 -10.83 -0.01 6.68
CA ARG A 110 -10.66 -1.47 6.74
C ARG A 110 -11.96 -2.16 6.41
N LEU A 111 -12.03 -2.66 5.19
CA LEU A 111 -13.15 -3.43 4.67
C LEU A 111 -12.65 -4.77 4.11
N PRO A 112 -12.04 -5.62 4.98
CA PRO A 112 -11.33 -6.82 4.54
C PRO A 112 -12.21 -7.81 3.80
N ASP A 113 -13.53 -7.77 4.00
CA ASP A 113 -14.49 -8.67 3.37
C ASP A 113 -15.04 -8.14 2.03
N ARG A 114 -14.64 -6.93 1.63
CA ARG A 114 -15.14 -6.26 0.42
C ARG A 114 -14.05 -5.75 -0.49
N ASP A 115 -12.93 -5.34 0.08
CA ASP A 115 -11.90 -4.65 -0.67
C ASP A 115 -11.14 -5.60 -1.58
N GLU A 116 -11.03 -5.20 -2.84
CA GLU A 116 -10.23 -5.82 -3.86
C GLU A 116 -9.11 -4.88 -4.26
N VAL A 117 -7.97 -5.40 -4.68
CA VAL A 117 -6.80 -4.59 -5.05
C VAL A 117 -6.32 -4.96 -6.43
N ASP A 118 -6.17 -3.96 -7.27
CA ASP A 118 -5.51 -4.08 -8.57
C ASP A 118 -4.08 -3.58 -8.48
N TYR A 119 -3.15 -4.30 -9.10
CA TYR A 119 -1.73 -3.95 -9.22
C TYR A 119 -1.35 -3.79 -10.69
N PRO A 120 -1.62 -2.62 -11.31
CA PRO A 120 -1.28 -2.38 -12.71
C PRO A 120 0.21 -2.57 -12.99
N GLY A 121 0.52 -3.27 -14.09
CA GLY A 121 1.90 -3.61 -14.46
C GLY A 121 2.49 -4.80 -13.69
N GLN A 122 1.74 -5.36 -12.74
CA GLN A 122 2.05 -6.62 -12.08
C GLN A 122 1.08 -7.68 -12.56
N ASP A 123 1.52 -8.93 -12.68
CA ASP A 123 0.62 -10.07 -12.92
C ASP A 123 -0.06 -10.50 -11.62
N LEU A 124 -0.74 -9.54 -10.98
CA LEU A 124 -1.31 -9.70 -9.65
C LEU A 124 -2.55 -8.83 -9.45
N ALA A 125 -3.58 -9.43 -8.85
CA ALA A 125 -4.68 -8.72 -8.22
C ALA A 125 -5.17 -9.50 -7.00
N ILE A 126 -5.86 -8.83 -6.08
CA ILE A 126 -6.52 -9.46 -4.94
C ILE A 126 -8.02 -9.39 -5.19
N ARG A 127 -8.71 -10.52 -5.06
CA ARG A 127 -10.16 -10.65 -5.24
C ARG A 127 -10.81 -11.28 -4.02
N GLN A 128 -12.03 -10.82 -3.71
CA GLN A 128 -12.83 -11.40 -2.64
C GLN A 128 -13.65 -12.59 -3.16
N GLN A 129 -13.77 -13.61 -2.32
CA GLN A 129 -14.64 -14.74 -2.56
C GLN A 129 -15.92 -14.63 -1.74
N PRO A 130 -17.03 -15.25 -2.18
CA PRO A 130 -18.29 -15.23 -1.44
C PRO A 130 -18.20 -15.83 -0.02
N ASP A 131 -17.19 -16.67 0.22
CA ASP A 131 -16.91 -17.27 1.53
C ASP A 131 -15.98 -16.44 2.42
N GLY A 132 -15.65 -15.19 2.00
CA GLY A 132 -14.80 -14.26 2.74
C GLY A 132 -13.29 -14.50 2.56
N ARG A 133 -12.87 -15.47 1.73
CA ARG A 133 -11.45 -15.68 1.44
C ARG A 133 -10.94 -14.67 0.41
N ARG A 134 -9.71 -14.25 0.57
CA ARG A 134 -8.97 -13.48 -0.43
C ARG A 134 -8.23 -14.41 -1.36
N LEU A 135 -8.40 -14.22 -2.66
CA LEU A 135 -7.62 -14.90 -3.69
C LEU A 135 -6.63 -13.93 -4.33
N TYR A 136 -5.44 -14.43 -4.55
CA TYR A 136 -4.46 -13.79 -5.40
C TYR A 136 -4.63 -14.35 -6.81
N VAL A 137 -4.88 -13.47 -7.77
CA VAL A 137 -5.13 -13.86 -9.16
C VAL A 137 -4.15 -13.17 -10.10
N ARG A 138 -3.87 -13.79 -11.23
CA ARG A 138 -3.13 -13.20 -12.33
C ARG A 138 -4.01 -12.26 -13.15
N ALA A 139 -3.38 -11.49 -14.04
CA ALA A 139 -4.09 -10.60 -14.96
C ALA A 139 -5.11 -11.33 -15.86
N ASP A 140 -4.89 -12.61 -16.15
CA ASP A 140 -5.82 -13.47 -16.91
C ASP A 140 -6.95 -14.05 -16.04
N GLY A 141 -6.99 -13.73 -14.75
CA GLY A 141 -7.99 -14.22 -13.79
C GLY A 141 -7.69 -15.59 -13.18
N THR A 142 -6.60 -16.26 -13.55
CA THR A 142 -6.22 -17.54 -12.94
C THR A 142 -5.71 -17.33 -11.51
N VAL A 143 -6.07 -18.26 -10.61
CA VAL A 143 -5.61 -18.22 -9.21
C VAL A 143 -4.12 -18.53 -9.15
N ARG A 144 -3.40 -17.81 -8.29
CA ARG A 144 -2.01 -18.14 -7.95
C ARG A 144 -1.99 -19.18 -6.84
N ASP A 145 -1.34 -20.32 -7.10
CA ASP A 145 -1.28 -21.47 -6.19
C ASP A 145 -0.29 -21.29 -5.02
N GLU A 146 0.41 -20.16 -4.92
CA GLU A 146 1.38 -19.93 -3.86
C GLU A 146 0.76 -19.09 -2.74
N PRO A 147 0.90 -19.56 -1.47
CA PRO A 147 0.55 -18.76 -0.31
C PRO A 147 1.48 -17.54 -0.24
N VAL A 148 0.91 -16.40 0.00
CA VAL A 148 1.60 -15.12 0.22
C VAL A 148 2.03 -14.99 1.66
#